data_78e716e06e2c9baae19ac667522db16a
#
_entry.id   78e716e06e2c9baae19ac667522db16a
#
_cell.length_a   1.000
_cell.length_b   1.000
_cell.length_c   1.000
_cell.angle_alpha   90.00
_cell.angle_beta   90.00
_cell.angle_gamma   90.00
#
_symmetry.space_group_name_H-M   'P 1'
#
loop_
_entity.id
_entity.type
_entity.pdbx_description
1 polymer ?
#
loop_
_entity_poly.entity_id
_entity_poly.type
_entity_poly.pdbx_seq_one_letter_code
_entity_poly.pdbx_strand_id
1 'polypeptide(L)'
;GAFSFYPTKNLGALGDAGAITTNDSKADSVFRALRNYGSNIKYQNDYIGYNSRLDEIQAALLNVKLKHLDEINAHKRKLAQIYIEGLKEDFIKPIVTSDCFDVYHIFNVRHPKRDMLKEYLLKNEVKTDIHYPIPPHRQKAMQGILKGEYPISEEIHRTTLSLPISYGHSESDVY
;
A
#
# COMPACT_ATOMS: atom_id res chain seq x y z
N GLY A 1 -11.11 0.48 11.16
CA GLY A 1 -10.00 0.45 10.20
C GLY A 1 -10.33 -0.46 9.02
N ALA A 2 -9.72 -0.18 7.85
CA ALA A 2 -9.79 -1.03 6.68
C ALA A 2 -8.37 -1.39 6.26
N PHE A 3 -8.10 -2.68 6.06
CA PHE A 3 -6.77 -3.22 5.80
C PHE A 3 -6.76 -3.98 4.49
N SER A 4 -5.71 -3.79 3.72
CA SER A 4 -5.43 -4.59 2.53
C SER A 4 -4.36 -5.64 2.88
N PHE A 5 -4.61 -6.87 2.49
CA PHE A 5 -3.64 -7.96 2.53
C PHE A 5 -3.23 -8.41 1.12
N TYR A 6 -3.30 -7.49 0.15
CA TYR A 6 -2.79 -7.78 -1.18
C TYR A 6 -1.35 -8.32 -1.11
N PRO A 7 -0.92 -9.25 -1.97
CA PRO A 7 0.35 -9.99 -1.82
C PRO A 7 1.60 -9.15 -1.56
N THR A 8 1.66 -7.92 -2.07
CA THR A 8 2.80 -7.02 -1.89
C THR A 8 2.82 -6.27 -0.55
N LYS A 9 1.74 -6.36 0.26
CA LYS A 9 1.69 -5.72 1.58
C LYS A 9 2.65 -6.38 2.56
N ASN A 10 3.08 -5.64 3.59
CA ASN A 10 3.94 -6.20 4.65
C ASN A 10 3.31 -7.46 5.26
N LEU A 11 1.99 -7.44 5.47
CA LEU A 11 1.19 -8.62 5.74
C LEU A 11 0.38 -8.96 4.49
N GLY A 12 1.00 -9.66 3.54
CA GLY A 12 0.37 -10.03 2.27
C GLY A 12 -0.10 -11.48 2.25
N ALA A 13 -1.30 -11.72 1.75
CA ALA A 13 -1.85 -13.03 1.42
C ALA A 13 -1.25 -13.57 0.10
N LEU A 14 -1.67 -14.72 -0.37
CA LEU A 14 -1.29 -15.27 -1.69
C LEU A 14 -2.23 -14.84 -2.83
N GLY A 15 -3.17 -13.96 -2.55
CA GLY A 15 -4.12 -13.38 -3.49
C GLY A 15 -4.83 -12.19 -2.85
N ASP A 16 -5.94 -11.74 -3.44
CA ASP A 16 -6.71 -10.63 -2.89
C ASP A 16 -7.28 -10.99 -1.51
N ALA A 17 -7.04 -10.12 -0.55
CA ALA A 17 -7.50 -10.27 0.81
C ALA A 17 -7.54 -8.91 1.51
N GLY A 18 -8.39 -8.81 2.54
CA GLY A 18 -8.52 -7.62 3.36
C GLY A 18 -9.32 -7.88 4.62
N ALA A 19 -9.30 -6.91 5.52
CA ALA A 19 -10.10 -6.94 6.75
C ALA A 19 -10.63 -5.56 7.10
N ILE A 20 -11.75 -5.57 7.83
CA ILE A 20 -12.30 -4.39 8.48
C ILE A 20 -12.28 -4.64 9.99
N THR A 21 -11.86 -3.66 10.76
CA THR A 21 -11.93 -3.65 12.23
C THR A 21 -12.81 -2.49 12.70
N THR A 22 -13.64 -2.74 13.69
CA THR A 22 -14.50 -1.72 14.30
C THR A 22 -14.78 -2.06 15.77
N ASN A 23 -15.01 -1.01 16.58
CA ASN A 23 -15.53 -1.15 17.95
C ASN A 23 -17.05 -0.92 18.02
N ASP A 24 -17.69 -0.63 16.88
CA ASP A 24 -19.13 -0.46 16.77
C ASP A 24 -19.78 -1.80 16.38
N SER A 25 -20.52 -2.38 17.31
CA SER A 25 -21.20 -3.68 17.11
C SER A 25 -22.29 -3.63 16.04
N LYS A 26 -22.93 -2.48 15.82
CA LYS A 26 -23.93 -2.32 14.75
C LYS A 26 -23.24 -2.32 13.39
N ALA A 27 -22.12 -1.58 13.26
CA ALA A 27 -21.30 -1.58 12.05
C ALA A 27 -20.74 -2.98 11.77
N ASP A 28 -20.25 -3.72 12.78
CA ASP A 28 -19.77 -5.10 12.62
C ASP A 28 -20.85 -6.01 12.04
N SER A 29 -22.09 -5.96 12.59
CA SER A 29 -23.22 -6.74 12.09
C SER A 29 -23.52 -6.44 10.62
N VAL A 30 -23.55 -5.15 10.25
CA VAL A 30 -23.79 -4.72 8.86
C VAL A 30 -22.67 -5.19 7.93
N PHE A 31 -21.39 -5.04 8.32
CA PHE A 31 -20.27 -5.50 7.50
C PHE A 31 -20.26 -7.02 7.29
N ARG A 32 -20.63 -7.78 8.32
CA ARG A 32 -20.77 -9.25 8.21
C ARG A 32 -21.87 -9.65 7.24
N ALA A 33 -23.02 -8.95 7.28
CA ALA A 33 -24.08 -9.15 6.32
C ALA A 33 -23.64 -8.76 4.90
N LEU A 34 -23.10 -7.55 4.72
CA LEU A 34 -22.71 -7.04 3.40
C LEU A 34 -21.69 -7.94 2.68
N ARG A 35 -20.70 -8.48 3.38
CA ARG A 35 -19.70 -9.39 2.79
C ARG A 35 -20.28 -10.74 2.35
N ASN A 36 -21.50 -11.09 2.84
CA ASN A 36 -22.17 -12.36 2.60
C ASN A 36 -23.55 -12.14 1.99
N TYR A 37 -23.61 -11.54 0.81
CA TYR A 37 -24.84 -11.28 0.04
C TYR A 37 -25.88 -10.41 0.75
N GLY A 38 -25.50 -9.67 1.78
CA GLY A 38 -26.43 -8.87 2.60
C GLY A 38 -27.24 -9.68 3.62
N SER A 39 -26.79 -10.90 3.95
CA SER A 39 -27.55 -11.88 4.73
C SER A 39 -26.96 -12.07 6.12
N ASN A 40 -27.77 -11.87 7.15
CA ASN A 40 -27.51 -12.26 8.53
C ASN A 40 -28.06 -13.68 8.83
N ILE A 41 -29.14 -14.06 8.17
CA ILE A 41 -29.78 -15.38 8.28
C ILE A 41 -29.75 -16.02 6.89
N LYS A 42 -29.38 -17.27 6.80
CA LYS A 42 -29.26 -18.01 5.54
C LYS A 42 -30.53 -17.85 4.70
N TYR A 43 -30.37 -17.41 3.44
CA TYR A 43 -31.44 -17.15 2.46
C TYR A 43 -32.34 -15.94 2.75
N GLN A 44 -31.99 -15.09 3.74
CA GLN A 44 -32.68 -13.82 4.00
C GLN A 44 -31.70 -12.68 3.84
N ASN A 45 -31.91 -11.83 2.82
CA ASN A 45 -31.01 -10.72 2.50
C ASN A 45 -31.63 -9.40 2.95
N ASP A 46 -31.10 -8.82 4.01
CA ASP A 46 -31.54 -7.53 4.57
C ASP A 46 -30.93 -6.35 3.81
N TYR A 47 -29.83 -6.58 3.09
CA TYR A 47 -29.07 -5.57 2.34
C TYR A 47 -28.72 -6.07 0.95
N ILE A 48 -28.46 -5.13 0.03
CA ILE A 48 -27.76 -5.42 -1.24
C ILE A 48 -26.29 -5.61 -0.89
N GLY A 49 -25.84 -6.86 -0.83
CA GLY A 49 -24.48 -7.22 -0.40
C GLY A 49 -23.63 -7.82 -1.51
N TYR A 50 -22.45 -8.23 -1.12
CA TYR A 50 -21.39 -8.76 -2.01
C TYR A 50 -21.05 -10.20 -1.62
N ASN A 51 -20.44 -10.92 -2.52
CA ASN A 51 -19.65 -12.09 -2.17
C ASN A 51 -18.19 -11.62 -1.92
N SER A 52 -17.89 -11.25 -0.68
CA SER A 52 -16.59 -10.74 -0.27
C SER A 52 -16.13 -11.44 1.01
N ARG A 53 -15.66 -12.66 0.83
CA ARG A 53 -15.24 -13.55 1.91
C ARG A 53 -13.81 -13.97 1.69
N LEU A 54 -12.99 -13.83 2.73
CA LEU A 54 -11.63 -14.34 2.70
C LEU A 54 -11.68 -15.87 2.76
N ASP A 55 -10.98 -16.52 1.83
CA ASP A 55 -10.80 -17.98 1.86
C ASP A 55 -10.03 -18.39 3.12
N GLU A 56 -10.46 -19.46 3.77
CA GLU A 56 -9.87 -19.94 5.03
C GLU A 56 -8.39 -20.31 4.88
N ILE A 57 -7.98 -20.82 3.73
CA ILE A 57 -6.57 -21.10 3.43
C ILE A 57 -5.73 -19.82 3.41
N GLN A 58 -6.26 -18.72 2.86
CA GLN A 58 -5.61 -17.42 2.88
C GLN A 58 -5.48 -16.88 4.30
N ALA A 59 -6.54 -17.04 5.11
CA ALA A 59 -6.52 -16.65 6.51
C ALA A 59 -5.49 -17.45 7.33
N ALA A 60 -5.36 -18.75 7.05
CA ALA A 60 -4.37 -19.61 7.71
C ALA A 60 -2.94 -19.16 7.39
N LEU A 61 -2.64 -18.84 6.13
CA LEU A 61 -1.34 -18.31 5.71
C LEU A 61 -1.03 -16.94 6.32
N LEU A 62 -2.03 -16.04 6.37
CA LEU A 62 -1.89 -14.75 7.04
C LEU A 62 -1.60 -14.90 8.53
N ASN A 63 -2.23 -15.86 9.22
CA ASN A 63 -1.97 -16.15 10.63
C ASN A 63 -0.52 -16.60 10.90
N VAL A 64 0.11 -17.30 9.96
CA VAL A 64 1.54 -17.63 10.05
C VAL A 64 2.38 -16.37 9.91
N LYS A 65 2.14 -15.57 8.85
CA LYS A 65 2.91 -14.34 8.56
C LYS A 65 2.72 -13.27 9.63
N LEU A 66 1.54 -13.18 10.23
CA LEU A 66 1.23 -12.19 11.27
C LEU A 66 2.18 -12.31 12.47
N LYS A 67 2.64 -13.51 12.81
CA LYS A 67 3.59 -13.74 13.91
C LYS A 67 4.97 -13.13 13.65
N HIS A 68 5.29 -12.87 12.39
CA HIS A 68 6.56 -12.28 11.92
C HIS A 68 6.42 -10.85 11.44
N LEU A 69 5.23 -10.22 11.58
CA LEU A 69 4.98 -8.89 11.03
C LEU A 69 5.89 -7.82 11.64
N ASP A 70 6.15 -7.88 12.95
CA ASP A 70 7.03 -6.93 13.62
C ASP A 70 8.48 -7.06 13.13
N GLU A 71 8.95 -8.28 12.90
CA GLU A 71 10.26 -8.55 12.30
C GLU A 71 10.36 -8.00 10.89
N ILE A 72 9.35 -8.25 10.05
CA ILE A 72 9.26 -7.72 8.68
C ILE A 72 9.28 -6.19 8.69
N ASN A 73 8.51 -5.57 9.56
CA ASN A 73 8.46 -4.11 9.68
C ASN A 73 9.78 -3.53 10.17
N ALA A 74 10.42 -4.15 11.16
CA ALA A 74 11.73 -3.72 11.67
C ALA A 74 12.79 -3.79 10.58
N HIS A 75 12.83 -4.88 9.82
CA HIS A 75 13.75 -5.03 8.70
C HIS A 75 13.55 -3.95 7.63
N LYS A 76 12.32 -3.72 7.19
CA LYS A 76 12.01 -2.66 6.19
C LYS A 76 12.34 -1.27 6.71
N ARG A 77 12.14 -0.99 7.99
CA ARG A 77 12.54 0.27 8.62
C ARG A 77 14.05 0.47 8.57
N LYS A 78 14.83 -0.61 8.77
CA LYS A 78 16.30 -0.56 8.66
C LYS A 78 16.74 -0.23 7.24
N LEU A 79 16.15 -0.87 6.22
CA LEU A 79 16.41 -0.55 4.82
C LEU A 79 16.00 0.89 4.46
N ALA A 80 14.86 1.35 4.95
CA ALA A 80 14.41 2.73 4.76
C ALA A 80 15.40 3.75 5.35
N GLN A 81 15.97 3.46 6.51
CA GLN A 81 16.98 4.32 7.14
C GLN A 81 18.23 4.47 6.27
N ILE A 82 18.69 3.38 5.64
CA ILE A 82 19.83 3.42 4.71
C ILE A 82 19.51 4.35 3.53
N TYR A 83 18.32 4.25 2.94
CA TYR A 83 17.90 5.18 1.89
C TYR A 83 17.83 6.63 2.37
N ILE A 84 17.28 6.87 3.57
CA ILE A 84 17.15 8.22 4.13
C ILE A 84 18.53 8.87 4.32
N GLU A 85 19.51 8.11 4.79
CA GLU A 85 20.88 8.58 5.02
C GLU A 85 21.71 8.67 3.74
N GLY A 86 21.58 7.70 2.83
CA GLY A 86 22.39 7.60 1.62
C GLY A 86 21.93 8.49 0.46
N LEU A 87 20.63 8.76 0.33
CA LEU A 87 20.12 9.60 -0.76
C LEU A 87 20.49 11.07 -0.56
N LYS A 88 20.94 11.72 -1.63
CA LYS A 88 21.33 13.13 -1.65
C LYS A 88 20.16 14.08 -1.39
N GLU A 89 20.46 15.36 -1.20
CA GLU A 89 19.46 16.40 -0.86
C GLU A 89 18.52 16.78 -2.02
N ASP A 90 18.86 16.44 -3.26
CA ASP A 90 17.99 16.66 -4.43
C ASP A 90 16.80 15.68 -4.48
N PHE A 91 16.80 14.65 -3.62
CA PHE A 91 15.66 13.78 -3.41
C PHE A 91 14.75 14.32 -2.29
N ILE A 92 13.46 14.43 -2.57
CA ILE A 92 12.45 14.63 -1.53
C ILE A 92 12.11 13.25 -0.96
N LYS A 93 12.50 13.02 0.29
CA LYS A 93 12.35 11.75 1.02
C LYS A 93 11.07 11.76 1.87
N PRO A 94 10.55 10.58 2.27
CA PRO A 94 9.47 10.51 3.24
C PRO A 94 9.84 11.23 4.56
N ILE A 95 8.91 11.99 5.09
CA ILE A 95 9.04 12.62 6.41
C ILE A 95 8.11 11.87 7.36
N VAL A 96 8.67 11.36 8.44
CA VAL A 96 7.93 10.67 9.50
C VAL A 96 8.05 11.51 10.77
N THR A 97 6.91 11.94 11.29
CA THR A 97 6.84 12.69 12.56
C THR A 97 7.05 11.75 13.75
N SER A 98 7.48 12.29 14.89
CA SER A 98 7.84 11.50 16.07
C SER A 98 6.68 10.72 16.69
N ASP A 99 5.45 11.09 16.39
CA ASP A 99 4.21 10.45 16.82
C ASP A 99 3.72 9.36 15.83
N CYS A 100 4.43 9.17 14.71
CA CYS A 100 4.11 8.18 13.69
C CYS A 100 5.15 7.06 13.61
N PHE A 101 4.66 5.84 13.38
CA PHE A 101 5.48 4.67 13.15
C PHE A 101 5.25 4.17 11.71
N ASP A 102 6.08 4.63 10.77
CA ASP A 102 5.99 4.17 9.38
C ASP A 102 6.59 2.78 9.23
N VAL A 103 5.86 1.91 8.55
CA VAL A 103 6.27 0.52 8.25
C VAL A 103 6.79 0.34 6.83
N TYR A 104 6.90 1.44 6.09
CA TYR A 104 7.43 1.50 4.72
C TYR A 104 6.93 0.36 3.82
N HIS A 105 5.60 0.28 3.66
CA HIS A 105 5.03 -0.62 2.66
C HIS A 105 5.70 -0.43 1.30
N ILE A 106 5.88 0.82 0.89
CA ILE A 106 6.74 1.27 -0.21
C ILE A 106 7.70 2.34 0.32
N PHE A 107 8.86 2.49 -0.29
CA PHE A 107 9.74 3.61 -0.04
C PHE A 107 9.67 4.55 -1.23
N ASN A 108 8.91 5.63 -1.05
CA ASN A 108 8.59 6.57 -2.12
C ASN A 108 9.44 7.83 -1.99
N VAL A 109 10.15 8.18 -3.05
CA VAL A 109 10.91 9.42 -3.16
C VAL A 109 10.35 10.28 -4.28
N ARG A 110 10.68 11.57 -4.30
CA ARG A 110 10.38 12.45 -5.43
C ARG A 110 11.66 13.07 -5.98
N HIS A 111 11.75 13.13 -7.31
CA HIS A 111 12.86 13.77 -8.00
C HIS A 111 12.38 14.45 -9.28
N PRO A 112 12.80 15.69 -9.62
CA PRO A 112 12.35 16.42 -10.81
C PRO A 112 12.59 15.67 -12.12
N LYS A 113 13.68 14.91 -12.19
CA LYS A 113 14.07 14.09 -13.35
C LYS A 113 13.72 12.61 -13.15
N ARG A 114 12.52 12.33 -12.58
CA ARG A 114 12.07 10.98 -12.19
C ARG A 114 12.20 9.96 -13.32
N ASP A 115 11.81 10.30 -14.55
CA ASP A 115 11.82 9.35 -15.66
C ASP A 115 13.25 8.98 -16.09
N MET A 116 14.16 9.97 -16.13
CA MET A 116 15.59 9.70 -16.37
C MET A 116 16.22 8.84 -15.28
N LEU A 117 15.85 9.09 -14.03
CA LEU A 117 16.28 8.29 -12.88
C LEU A 117 15.80 6.85 -13.00
N LYS A 118 14.51 6.65 -13.33
CA LYS A 118 13.93 5.33 -13.53
C LYS A 118 14.66 4.55 -14.63
N GLU A 119 14.93 5.20 -15.76
CA GLU A 119 15.71 4.58 -16.87
C GLU A 119 17.14 4.24 -16.46
N TYR A 120 17.80 5.14 -15.74
CA TYR A 120 19.16 4.92 -15.24
C TYR A 120 19.21 3.72 -14.29
N LEU A 121 18.29 3.65 -13.33
CA LEU A 121 18.20 2.55 -12.38
C LEU A 121 17.93 1.23 -13.11
N LEU A 122 17.01 1.22 -14.07
CA LEU A 122 16.70 0.03 -14.86
C LEU A 122 17.90 -0.47 -15.67
N LYS A 123 18.70 0.44 -16.26
CA LYS A 123 19.95 0.07 -16.95
C LYS A 123 21.00 -0.54 -16.02
N ASN A 124 20.93 -0.24 -14.74
CA ASN A 124 21.76 -0.82 -13.68
C ASN A 124 21.04 -1.96 -12.93
N GLU A 125 20.04 -2.59 -13.56
CA GLU A 125 19.30 -3.75 -13.06
C GLU A 125 18.45 -3.47 -11.80
N VAL A 126 18.26 -2.20 -11.40
CA VAL A 126 17.41 -1.80 -10.30
C VAL A 126 16.02 -1.49 -10.81
N LYS A 127 15.05 -2.37 -10.52
CA LYS A 127 13.64 -2.18 -10.89
C LYS A 127 12.95 -1.26 -9.89
N THR A 128 12.26 -0.26 -10.41
CA THR A 128 11.49 0.72 -9.63
C THR A 128 10.07 0.81 -10.17
N ASP A 129 9.15 1.34 -9.37
CA ASP A 129 7.76 1.54 -9.77
C ASP A 129 7.28 2.97 -9.49
N ILE A 130 6.15 3.36 -10.08
CA ILE A 130 5.57 4.68 -9.92
C ILE A 130 4.18 4.54 -9.27
N HIS A 131 4.05 4.94 -8.02
CA HIS A 131 2.79 4.93 -7.30
C HIS A 131 2.30 6.38 -7.04
N TYR A 132 1.51 7.00 -8.01
CA TYR A 132 1.06 6.44 -9.30
C TYR A 132 1.34 7.45 -10.42
N PRO A 133 1.39 7.05 -11.72
CA PRO A 133 1.81 7.97 -12.79
C PRO A 133 0.75 9.02 -13.16
N ILE A 134 -0.54 8.71 -12.94
CA ILE A 134 -1.66 9.59 -13.29
C ILE A 134 -2.45 9.92 -12.03
N PRO A 135 -2.60 11.22 -11.68
CA PRO A 135 -3.37 11.62 -10.53
C PRO A 135 -4.87 11.31 -10.70
N PRO A 136 -5.62 11.08 -9.60
CA PRO A 136 -7.02 10.64 -9.67
C PRO A 136 -7.92 11.53 -10.54
N HIS A 137 -7.80 12.85 -10.43
CA HIS A 137 -8.63 13.80 -11.20
C HIS A 137 -8.34 13.80 -12.72
N ARG A 138 -7.19 13.24 -13.14
CA ARG A 138 -6.84 13.08 -14.56
C ARG A 138 -7.20 11.69 -15.11
N GLN A 139 -7.68 10.79 -14.28
CA GLN A 139 -8.17 9.48 -14.71
C GLN A 139 -9.43 9.64 -15.57
N LYS A 140 -9.51 8.87 -16.66
CA LYS A 140 -10.70 8.89 -17.54
C LYS A 140 -11.99 8.60 -16.79
N ALA A 141 -11.93 7.66 -15.84
CA ALA A 141 -13.08 7.28 -15.00
C ALA A 141 -13.60 8.43 -14.11
N MET A 142 -12.79 9.44 -13.85
CA MET A 142 -13.15 10.57 -12.99
C MET A 142 -13.56 11.82 -13.77
N GLN A 143 -13.62 11.74 -15.11
CA GLN A 143 -14.07 12.86 -15.96
C GLN A 143 -15.51 13.24 -15.61
N GLY A 144 -15.70 14.52 -15.35
CA GLY A 144 -17.01 15.06 -14.94
C GLY A 144 -17.37 14.89 -13.45
N ILE A 145 -16.65 14.04 -12.72
CA ILE A 145 -16.84 13.80 -11.28
C ILE A 145 -15.90 14.71 -10.47
N LEU A 146 -14.59 14.61 -10.70
CA LEU A 146 -13.61 15.50 -10.08
C LEU A 146 -13.35 16.70 -10.97
N LYS A 147 -13.79 17.86 -10.50
CA LYS A 147 -13.60 19.14 -11.20
C LYS A 147 -12.62 19.98 -10.38
N GLY A 148 -11.64 20.60 -11.05
CA GLY A 148 -10.69 21.50 -10.43
C GLY A 148 -9.25 21.22 -10.83
N GLU A 149 -8.36 22.09 -10.36
CA GLU A 149 -6.92 21.98 -10.53
C GLU A 149 -6.30 21.57 -9.19
N TYR A 150 -5.38 20.63 -9.24
CA TYR A 150 -4.72 20.06 -8.05
C TYR A 150 -3.19 20.06 -8.25
N PRO A 151 -2.55 21.25 -8.28
CA PRO A 151 -1.15 21.37 -8.69
C PRO A 151 -0.19 20.59 -7.82
N ILE A 152 -0.44 20.50 -6.50
CA ILE A 152 0.38 19.68 -5.59
C ILE A 152 0.27 18.20 -5.94
N SER A 153 -0.94 17.69 -6.20
CA SER A 153 -1.14 16.31 -6.61
C SER A 153 -0.46 16.03 -7.95
N GLU A 154 -0.59 16.91 -8.92
CA GLU A 154 0.06 16.79 -10.24
C GLU A 154 1.58 16.75 -10.11
N GLU A 155 2.15 17.62 -9.30
CA GLU A 155 3.59 17.67 -9.02
C GLU A 155 4.07 16.36 -8.36
N ILE A 156 3.35 15.83 -7.37
CA ILE A 156 3.69 14.57 -6.72
C ILE A 156 3.68 13.44 -7.75
N HIS A 157 2.62 13.29 -8.54
CA HIS A 157 2.52 12.22 -9.53
C HIS A 157 3.57 12.34 -10.65
N ARG A 158 3.98 13.55 -10.99
CA ARG A 158 5.03 13.80 -11.97
C ARG A 158 6.42 13.40 -11.47
N THR A 159 6.68 13.51 -10.17
CA THR A 159 8.02 13.37 -9.58
C THR A 159 8.24 12.10 -8.75
N THR A 160 7.18 11.38 -8.41
CA THR A 160 7.22 10.22 -7.51
C THR A 160 7.89 9.01 -8.15
N LEU A 161 8.69 8.27 -7.35
CA LEU A 161 9.31 6.99 -7.70
C LEU A 161 9.43 6.14 -6.45
N SER A 162 9.02 4.88 -6.54
CA SER A 162 9.16 3.91 -5.45
C SER A 162 10.42 3.08 -5.66
N LEU A 163 11.33 3.16 -4.71
CA LEU A 163 12.54 2.36 -4.68
C LEU A 163 12.28 0.97 -4.10
N PRO A 164 13.09 -0.04 -4.46
CA PRO A 164 12.92 -1.40 -3.97
C PRO A 164 13.02 -1.46 -2.44
N ILE A 165 12.03 -2.05 -1.79
CA ILE A 165 12.04 -2.29 -0.35
C ILE A 165 11.16 -3.49 -0.03
N SER A 166 11.77 -4.60 0.38
CA SER A 166 11.05 -5.82 0.77
C SER A 166 11.83 -6.59 1.83
N TYR A 167 11.19 -7.55 2.46
CA TYR A 167 11.86 -8.45 3.41
C TYR A 167 12.96 -9.31 2.75
N GLY A 168 12.90 -9.51 1.43
CA GLY A 168 13.90 -10.25 0.68
C GLY A 168 15.13 -9.46 0.26
N HIS A 169 15.16 -8.13 0.45
CA HIS A 169 16.36 -7.33 0.20
C HIS A 169 17.28 -7.32 1.42
N SER A 170 18.57 -7.46 1.19
CA SER A 170 19.60 -7.22 2.20
C SER A 170 19.95 -5.74 2.31
N GLU A 171 20.70 -5.36 3.34
CA GLU A 171 21.23 -4.00 3.47
C GLU A 171 22.17 -3.63 2.30
N SER A 172 22.96 -4.60 1.79
CA SER A 172 23.84 -4.40 0.66
C SER A 172 23.11 -4.18 -0.67
N ASP A 173 21.86 -4.62 -0.79
CA ASP A 173 21.06 -4.40 -2.00
C ASP A 173 20.52 -2.96 -2.09
N VAL A 174 20.50 -2.25 -0.97
CA VAL A 174 19.97 -0.87 -0.86
C VAL A 174 21.09 0.16 -0.75
N TYR A 175 22.32 -0.27 -0.46
CA TYR A 175 23.51 0.58 -0.31
C TYR A 175 24.08 0.90 -1.69
#